data_ae6f169376017ca378336da1b1afeb9b
#
_entry.id   ae6f169376017ca378336da1b1afeb9b
#
_cell.length_a   1.000
_cell.length_b   1.000
_cell.length_c   1.000
_cell.angle_alpha   90.00
_cell.angle_beta   90.00
_cell.angle_gamma   90.00
#
_symmetry.space_group_name_H-M   'P 1'
#
loop_
_entity.id
_entity.type
_entity.pdbx_description
1 polymer ?
#
loop_
_entity_poly.entity_id
_entity_poly.type
_entity_poly.pdbx_seq_one_letter_code
_entity_poly.pdbx_strand_id
1 'polypeptide(L)'
;PSRGLGDVYKRQANRDKYAAFAEGYKVYFDPSTRFMRGLDSEGNWRTPFNPRASNHRNDDYCEGTAWQWTWFVPHDVDGLVELMGGRDAFIGKLDSLFTADSKLEGESTSVDISGLIGQYAHGNEPSHHIAHLYNYVGQPWRTQEIVDEVLHTLYFNNPDGLSGNEDCGQMSAWYILNAMGFYQVCPGKPVYLSLIHI
;
A
#
# COMPACT_ATOMS: atom_id res chain seq x y z
N PRO A 1 -17.29 3.31 3.33
CA PRO A 1 -18.37 4.28 3.64
C PRO A 1 -19.74 3.67 3.41
N SER A 2 -19.87 2.78 2.44
CA SER A 2 -21.15 2.18 2.08
C SER A 2 -21.74 1.21 3.11
N ARG A 3 -20.95 0.59 3.96
CA ARG A 3 -21.43 -0.36 4.97
C ARG A 3 -22.39 0.32 5.96
N GLY A 4 -21.96 1.42 6.59
CA GLY A 4 -22.78 2.16 7.53
C GLY A 4 -24.03 2.76 6.88
N LEU A 5 -23.91 3.34 5.68
CA LEU A 5 -25.07 3.86 4.93
C LEU A 5 -25.99 2.75 4.44
N GLY A 6 -25.45 1.59 4.04
CA GLY A 6 -26.25 0.42 3.68
C GLY A 6 -27.13 -0.07 4.83
N ASP A 7 -26.59 -0.10 6.04
CA ASP A 7 -27.31 -0.51 7.24
C ASP A 7 -28.38 0.53 7.63
N VAL A 8 -28.05 1.82 7.58
CA VAL A 8 -28.98 2.91 7.90
C VAL A 8 -30.16 2.97 6.92
N TYR A 9 -29.90 2.80 5.62
CA TYR A 9 -30.93 2.90 4.58
C TYR A 9 -31.51 1.56 4.14
N LYS A 10 -31.25 0.47 4.88
CA LYS A 10 -31.74 -0.89 4.57
C LYS A 10 -31.39 -1.37 3.15
N ARG A 11 -30.23 -0.99 2.62
CA ARG A 11 -29.74 -1.43 1.32
C ARG A 11 -28.94 -2.72 1.44
N GLN A 12 -29.50 -3.73 2.08
CA GLN A 12 -28.78 -4.96 2.44
C GLN A 12 -28.17 -5.68 1.23
N ALA A 13 -28.92 -5.81 0.13
CA ALA A 13 -28.42 -6.47 -1.09
C ALA A 13 -27.14 -5.79 -1.65
N ASN A 14 -27.11 -4.45 -1.65
CA ASN A 14 -25.91 -3.72 -2.06
C ASN A 14 -24.76 -3.89 -1.06
N ARG A 15 -25.06 -3.84 0.23
CA ARG A 15 -24.08 -4.10 1.30
C ARG A 15 -23.43 -5.46 1.11
N ASP A 16 -24.25 -6.51 0.95
CA ASP A 16 -23.76 -7.89 0.86
C ASP A 16 -22.93 -8.11 -0.41
N LYS A 17 -23.38 -7.53 -1.54
CA LYS A 17 -22.61 -7.51 -2.79
C LYS A 17 -21.22 -6.87 -2.61
N TYR A 18 -21.15 -5.67 -2.05
CA TYR A 18 -19.88 -4.97 -1.87
C TYR A 18 -19.02 -5.57 -0.75
N ALA A 19 -19.63 -6.22 0.25
CA ALA A 19 -18.88 -6.97 1.24
C ALA A 19 -18.16 -8.17 0.61
N ALA A 20 -18.82 -8.89 -0.33
CA ALA A 20 -18.19 -9.97 -1.07
C ALA A 20 -17.02 -9.46 -1.94
N PHE A 21 -17.17 -8.32 -2.59
CA PHE A 21 -16.06 -7.72 -3.37
C PHE A 21 -14.88 -7.29 -2.49
N ALA A 22 -15.14 -6.85 -1.25
CA ALA A 22 -14.08 -6.49 -0.31
C ALA A 22 -13.18 -7.68 0.09
N GLU A 23 -13.66 -8.90 -0.03
CA GLU A 23 -12.89 -10.13 0.20
C GLU A 23 -12.11 -10.60 -1.03
N GLY A 24 -12.35 -9.98 -2.20
CA GLY A 24 -11.79 -10.41 -3.49
C GLY A 24 -10.26 -10.39 -3.56
N TYR A 25 -9.59 -9.55 -2.77
CA TYR A 25 -8.13 -9.47 -2.73
C TYR A 25 -7.48 -10.81 -2.33
N LYS A 26 -8.17 -11.64 -1.55
CA LYS A 26 -7.68 -12.96 -1.09
C LYS A 26 -7.41 -13.93 -2.23
N VAL A 27 -8.13 -13.78 -3.35
CA VAL A 27 -7.96 -14.61 -4.55
C VAL A 27 -6.62 -14.38 -5.23
N TYR A 28 -6.08 -13.17 -5.10
CA TYR A 28 -4.82 -12.79 -5.75
C TYR A 28 -3.58 -13.03 -4.88
N PHE A 29 -3.74 -13.44 -3.63
CA PHE A 29 -2.61 -13.70 -2.76
C PHE A 29 -2.01 -15.07 -3.00
N ASP A 30 -0.75 -15.10 -3.45
CA ASP A 30 0.02 -16.34 -3.60
C ASP A 30 0.80 -16.65 -2.31
N PRO A 31 0.39 -17.66 -1.54
CA PRO A 31 1.05 -17.98 -0.27
C PRO A 31 2.50 -18.50 -0.45
N SER A 32 2.85 -19.00 -1.63
CA SER A 32 4.20 -19.49 -1.90
C SER A 32 5.23 -18.38 -2.05
N THR A 33 4.81 -17.24 -2.62
CA THR A 33 5.66 -16.05 -2.82
C THR A 33 5.37 -14.95 -1.79
N ARG A 34 4.19 -15.00 -1.16
CA ARG A 34 3.64 -13.95 -0.28
C ARG A 34 3.52 -12.59 -0.97
N PHE A 35 3.06 -12.61 -2.22
CA PHE A 35 2.72 -11.44 -3.01
C PHE A 35 1.30 -11.56 -3.58
N MET A 36 0.69 -10.42 -3.85
CA MET A 36 -0.46 -10.37 -4.75
C MET A 36 0.02 -10.57 -6.17
N ARG A 37 -0.63 -11.49 -6.93
CA ARG A 37 -0.24 -11.86 -8.28
C ARG A 37 -1.41 -11.87 -9.23
N GLY A 38 -1.14 -11.61 -10.50
CA GLY A 38 -2.12 -11.79 -11.57
C GLY A 38 -2.47 -13.25 -11.84
N LEU A 39 -3.72 -13.47 -12.21
CA LEU A 39 -4.24 -14.75 -12.66
C LEU A 39 -4.56 -14.69 -14.16
N ASP A 40 -4.43 -15.82 -14.84
CA ASP A 40 -4.94 -15.99 -16.20
C ASP A 40 -6.47 -16.27 -16.19
N SER A 41 -7.06 -16.42 -17.36
CA SER A 41 -8.49 -16.70 -17.51
C SER A 41 -8.93 -18.05 -16.97
N GLU A 42 -7.99 -18.96 -16.70
CA GLU A 42 -8.22 -20.30 -16.16
C GLU A 42 -8.01 -20.33 -14.64
N GLY A 43 -7.54 -19.21 -14.04
CA GLY A 43 -7.29 -19.09 -12.61
C GLY A 43 -5.90 -19.56 -12.18
N ASN A 44 -4.97 -19.76 -13.11
CA ASN A 44 -3.58 -20.09 -12.79
C ASN A 44 -2.75 -18.82 -12.59
N TRP A 45 -1.72 -18.91 -11.76
CA TRP A 45 -0.77 -17.80 -11.58
C TRP A 45 -0.05 -17.49 -12.89
N ARG A 46 -0.08 -16.22 -13.29
CA ARG A 46 0.67 -15.78 -14.47
C ARG A 46 2.18 -15.96 -14.25
N THR A 47 2.87 -16.46 -15.28
CA THR A 47 4.31 -16.74 -15.26
C THR A 47 4.99 -16.18 -16.52
N PRO A 48 6.26 -15.78 -16.45
CA PRO A 48 7.15 -15.79 -15.27
C PRO A 48 6.74 -14.73 -14.25
N PHE A 49 7.06 -14.93 -12.95
CA PHE A 49 6.81 -13.98 -11.90
C PHE A 49 8.12 -13.38 -11.39
N ASN A 50 8.20 -12.05 -11.42
CA ASN A 50 9.29 -11.29 -10.83
C ASN A 50 8.68 -10.12 -10.03
N PRO A 51 8.81 -10.10 -8.68
CA PRO A 51 8.18 -9.09 -7.86
C PRO A 51 8.72 -7.66 -8.03
N ARG A 52 9.85 -7.48 -8.74
CA ARG A 52 10.49 -6.20 -9.06
C ARG A 52 10.22 -5.73 -10.48
N ALA A 53 9.59 -6.56 -11.29
CA ALA A 53 9.33 -6.22 -12.68
C ALA A 53 8.20 -5.18 -12.79
N SER A 54 8.46 -4.18 -13.61
CA SER A 54 7.45 -3.26 -14.12
C SER A 54 7.63 -3.15 -15.64
N ASN A 55 6.57 -3.42 -16.37
CA ASN A 55 6.50 -3.26 -17.82
C ASN A 55 5.27 -2.42 -18.13
N HIS A 56 5.38 -1.12 -17.93
CA HIS A 56 4.29 -0.16 -17.99
C HIS A 56 3.31 -0.45 -19.11
N ARG A 57 2.02 -0.58 -18.77
CA ARG A 57 0.89 -0.96 -19.64
C ARG A 57 0.88 -2.41 -20.14
N ASN A 58 1.80 -3.25 -19.69
CA ASN A 58 1.90 -4.65 -20.15
C ASN A 58 2.27 -5.62 -19.03
N ASP A 59 1.88 -5.31 -17.81
CA ASP A 59 2.07 -6.16 -16.64
C ASP A 59 0.78 -6.31 -15.80
N ASP A 60 0.90 -6.95 -14.65
CA ASP A 60 -0.23 -7.20 -13.74
C ASP A 60 -0.50 -6.02 -12.81
N TYR A 61 0.38 -5.01 -12.78
CA TYR A 61 0.37 -3.93 -11.80
C TYR A 61 0.32 -2.56 -12.50
N CYS A 62 -0.64 -1.75 -12.11
CA CYS A 62 -0.72 -0.39 -12.61
C CYS A 62 0.32 0.48 -11.89
N GLU A 63 1.24 1.10 -12.65
CA GLU A 63 2.21 2.07 -12.10
C GLU A 63 2.98 1.58 -10.87
N GLY A 64 3.28 0.30 -10.82
CA GLY A 64 3.90 -0.31 -9.66
C GLY A 64 4.46 -1.70 -9.94
N THR A 65 4.88 -2.38 -8.90
CA THR A 65 5.31 -3.77 -8.90
C THR A 65 4.54 -4.57 -7.85
N ALA A 66 4.79 -5.87 -7.75
CA ALA A 66 4.21 -6.70 -6.69
C ALA A 66 4.56 -6.18 -5.29
N TRP A 67 5.72 -5.53 -5.13
CA TRP A 67 6.14 -4.98 -3.85
C TRP A 67 5.21 -3.89 -3.33
N GLN A 68 4.72 -2.97 -4.17
CA GLN A 68 3.81 -1.92 -3.75
C GLN A 68 2.38 -2.45 -3.64
N TRP A 69 1.92 -3.18 -4.65
CA TRP A 69 0.52 -3.60 -4.75
C TRP A 69 0.10 -4.67 -3.74
N THR A 70 1.03 -5.46 -3.20
CA THR A 70 0.74 -6.46 -2.16
C THR A 70 0.11 -5.85 -0.92
N TRP A 71 0.37 -4.59 -0.63
CA TRP A 71 -0.11 -3.90 0.57
C TRP A 71 -1.43 -3.14 0.34
N PHE A 72 -1.92 -3.06 -0.89
CA PHE A 72 -3.08 -2.22 -1.22
C PHE A 72 -4.41 -2.83 -0.77
N VAL A 73 -4.49 -3.14 0.53
CA VAL A 73 -5.69 -3.64 1.23
C VAL A 73 -6.02 -2.75 2.43
N PRO A 74 -6.17 -1.42 2.25
CA PRO A 74 -6.34 -0.50 3.36
C PRO A 74 -7.68 -0.69 4.11
N HIS A 75 -8.63 -1.35 3.49
CA HIS A 75 -9.96 -1.62 4.05
C HIS A 75 -9.99 -2.82 5.01
N ASP A 76 -9.02 -3.74 4.93
CA ASP A 76 -8.96 -4.98 5.72
C ASP A 76 -7.51 -5.37 6.04
N VAL A 77 -6.83 -4.53 6.82
CA VAL A 77 -5.43 -4.77 7.21
C VAL A 77 -5.31 -6.02 8.08
N ASP A 78 -6.25 -6.25 8.99
CA ASP A 78 -6.24 -7.43 9.86
C ASP A 78 -6.35 -8.72 9.03
N GLY A 79 -7.25 -8.74 8.03
CA GLY A 79 -7.35 -9.87 7.10
C GLY A 79 -6.08 -10.09 6.26
N LEU A 80 -5.38 -9.01 5.88
CA LEU A 80 -4.09 -9.12 5.21
C LEU A 80 -3.01 -9.70 6.13
N VAL A 81 -2.99 -9.31 7.40
CA VAL A 81 -2.08 -9.88 8.43
C VAL A 81 -2.32 -11.38 8.58
N GLU A 82 -3.57 -11.81 8.69
CA GLU A 82 -3.93 -13.23 8.77
C GLU A 82 -3.51 -13.99 7.50
N LEU A 83 -3.77 -13.42 6.33
CA LEU A 83 -3.45 -14.01 5.04
C LEU A 83 -1.95 -14.24 4.85
N MET A 84 -1.11 -13.33 5.37
CA MET A 84 0.35 -13.43 5.34
C MET A 84 0.93 -14.44 6.36
N GLY A 85 0.11 -15.03 7.20
CA GLY A 85 0.54 -16.02 8.21
C GLY A 85 0.71 -15.44 9.61
N GLY A 86 0.09 -14.30 9.89
CA GLY A 86 0.06 -13.65 11.19
C GLY A 86 1.07 -12.52 11.35
N ARG A 87 1.05 -11.96 12.55
CA ARG A 87 1.76 -10.73 12.90
C ARG A 87 3.26 -10.74 12.54
N ASP A 88 3.98 -11.76 12.97
CA ASP A 88 5.44 -11.80 12.81
C ASP A 88 5.84 -11.97 11.32
N ALA A 89 5.08 -12.79 10.57
CA ALA A 89 5.28 -12.96 9.14
C ALA A 89 4.97 -11.68 8.36
N PHE A 90 3.93 -10.95 8.76
CA PHE A 90 3.58 -9.65 8.21
C PHE A 90 4.67 -8.61 8.47
N ILE A 91 5.15 -8.48 9.72
CA ILE A 91 6.25 -7.57 10.08
C ILE A 91 7.49 -7.88 9.26
N GLY A 92 7.93 -9.15 9.21
CA GLY A 92 9.12 -9.53 8.45
C GLY A 92 9.00 -9.24 6.95
N LYS A 93 7.80 -9.38 6.38
CA LYS A 93 7.53 -9.00 4.97
C LYS A 93 7.54 -7.49 4.79
N LEU A 94 6.97 -6.74 5.73
CA LEU A 94 6.95 -5.27 5.71
C LEU A 94 8.36 -4.68 5.89
N ASP A 95 9.17 -5.23 6.81
CA ASP A 95 10.58 -4.86 6.94
C ASP A 95 11.36 -5.11 5.64
N SER A 96 11.06 -6.24 4.98
CA SER A 96 11.69 -6.57 3.70
C SER A 96 11.39 -5.54 2.61
N LEU A 97 10.22 -4.92 2.60
CA LEU A 97 9.88 -3.86 1.65
C LEU A 97 10.83 -2.67 1.78
N PHE A 98 11.08 -2.20 3.01
CA PHE A 98 11.90 -1.02 3.26
C PHE A 98 13.41 -1.30 3.22
N THR A 99 13.84 -2.56 3.28
CA THR A 99 15.26 -2.96 3.29
C THR A 99 15.72 -3.64 2.00
N ALA A 100 14.83 -3.98 1.09
CA ALA A 100 15.18 -4.59 -0.18
C ALA A 100 16.01 -3.65 -1.05
N ASP A 101 16.78 -4.20 -1.98
CA ASP A 101 17.45 -3.42 -3.03
C ASP A 101 16.38 -2.66 -3.86
N SER A 102 16.59 -1.35 -4.03
CA SER A 102 15.69 -0.45 -4.76
C SER A 102 15.72 -0.64 -6.29
N LYS A 103 16.52 -1.57 -6.80
CA LYS A 103 16.60 -1.83 -8.24
C LYS A 103 15.25 -2.35 -8.76
N LEU A 104 14.73 -1.65 -9.77
CA LEU A 104 13.59 -2.10 -10.57
C LEU A 104 14.09 -2.95 -11.74
N GLU A 105 13.24 -3.86 -12.18
CA GLU A 105 13.50 -4.73 -13.32
C GLU A 105 12.34 -4.62 -14.32
N GLY A 106 12.60 -4.99 -15.58
CA GLY A 106 11.63 -4.88 -16.67
C GLY A 106 12.15 -4.04 -17.83
N GLU A 107 11.49 -4.15 -18.97
CA GLU A 107 11.91 -3.46 -20.20
C GLU A 107 11.41 -2.01 -20.26
N SER A 108 10.34 -1.68 -19.54
CA SER A 108 9.70 -0.36 -19.55
C SER A 108 9.12 -0.05 -18.17
N THR A 109 9.98 0.26 -17.22
CA THR A 109 9.54 0.61 -15.85
C THR A 109 8.69 1.87 -15.84
N SER A 110 7.62 1.88 -15.02
CA SER A 110 6.81 3.07 -14.82
C SER A 110 7.62 4.18 -14.16
N VAL A 111 7.48 5.39 -14.67
CA VAL A 111 8.10 6.61 -14.09
C VAL A 111 7.50 6.97 -12.74
N ASP A 112 6.30 6.48 -12.44
CA ASP A 112 5.59 6.73 -11.19
C ASP A 112 6.22 5.95 -10.01
N ILE A 113 7.02 4.92 -10.29
CA ILE A 113 7.80 4.20 -9.27
C ILE A 113 9.03 5.03 -8.90
N SER A 114 8.84 6.03 -8.05
CA SER A 114 9.85 7.00 -7.66
C SER A 114 9.86 7.21 -6.13
N GLY A 115 10.88 7.91 -5.61
CA GLY A 115 11.03 8.13 -4.17
C GLY A 115 11.20 6.81 -3.42
N LEU A 116 12.13 5.97 -3.87
CA LEU A 116 12.32 4.62 -3.35
C LEU A 116 13.08 4.61 -2.02
N ILE A 117 12.49 3.93 -1.03
CA ILE A 117 13.16 3.45 0.18
C ILE A 117 12.99 1.93 0.18
N GLY A 118 14.06 1.19 -0.13
CA GLY A 118 13.91 -0.21 -0.51
C GLY A 118 13.03 -0.37 -1.75
N GLN A 119 11.96 -1.13 -1.63
CA GLN A 119 10.93 -1.27 -2.67
C GLN A 119 9.65 -0.46 -2.33
N TYR A 120 9.65 0.33 -1.28
CA TYR A 120 8.60 1.32 -1.02
C TYR A 120 8.77 2.48 -1.99
N ALA A 121 7.73 2.80 -2.75
CA ALA A 121 7.74 3.84 -3.77
C ALA A 121 6.85 5.00 -3.33
N HIS A 122 7.43 6.00 -2.65
CA HIS A 122 6.67 7.12 -2.09
C HIS A 122 6.00 8.00 -3.15
N GLY A 123 6.61 8.09 -4.33
CA GLY A 123 6.10 8.95 -5.41
C GLY A 123 4.79 8.48 -6.05
N ASN A 124 4.18 7.38 -5.58
CA ASN A 124 2.89 6.91 -6.08
C ASN A 124 1.96 6.52 -4.92
N GLU A 125 0.68 6.89 -5.02
CA GLU A 125 -0.33 6.80 -3.98
C GLU A 125 -0.61 5.38 -3.44
N PRO A 126 -0.49 4.30 -4.23
CA PRO A 126 -0.64 2.94 -3.69
C PRO A 126 0.27 2.64 -2.50
N SER A 127 1.37 3.38 -2.36
CA SER A 127 2.33 3.22 -1.25
C SER A 127 2.01 4.06 -0.01
N HIS A 128 1.22 5.12 -0.11
CA HIS A 128 1.10 6.16 0.92
C HIS A 128 0.63 5.67 2.29
N HIS A 129 -0.15 4.60 2.36
CA HIS A 129 -0.64 4.03 3.61
C HIS A 129 0.34 3.01 4.22
N ILE A 130 1.33 2.52 3.45
CA ILE A 130 2.13 1.33 3.82
C ILE A 130 2.96 1.58 5.09
N ALA A 131 3.60 2.74 5.23
CA ALA A 131 4.37 3.08 6.42
C ALA A 131 3.56 2.98 7.72
N HIS A 132 2.24 3.21 7.63
CA HIS A 132 1.31 3.18 8.76
C HIS A 132 0.84 1.79 9.15
N LEU A 133 1.13 0.76 8.35
CA LEU A 133 0.70 -0.61 8.62
C LEU A 133 1.36 -1.20 9.87
N TYR A 134 2.52 -0.70 10.28
CA TYR A 134 3.15 -1.09 11.54
C TYR A 134 2.29 -0.77 12.78
N ASN A 135 1.43 0.24 12.73
CA ASN A 135 0.49 0.54 13.82
C ASN A 135 -0.49 -0.61 14.08
N TYR A 136 -0.94 -1.30 13.04
CA TYR A 136 -1.87 -2.43 13.15
C TYR A 136 -1.25 -3.67 13.78
N VAL A 137 0.07 -3.76 13.75
CA VAL A 137 0.83 -4.87 14.32
C VAL A 137 1.61 -4.48 15.58
N GLY A 138 1.23 -3.36 16.21
CA GLY A 138 1.75 -2.93 17.50
C GLY A 138 3.21 -2.49 17.48
N GLN A 139 3.68 -1.94 16.37
CA GLN A 139 5.01 -1.35 16.22
C GLN A 139 4.96 0.12 15.76
N PRO A 140 4.24 1.02 16.45
CA PRO A 140 4.06 2.40 16.03
C PRO A 140 5.39 3.17 15.90
N TRP A 141 6.41 2.77 16.64
CA TRP A 141 7.75 3.37 16.52
C TRP A 141 8.36 3.17 15.13
N ARG A 142 8.11 2.02 14.47
CA ARG A 142 8.57 1.77 13.10
C ARG A 142 7.87 2.70 12.10
N THR A 143 6.56 2.93 12.28
CA THR A 143 5.86 3.96 11.50
C THR A 143 6.54 5.32 11.65
N GLN A 144 6.89 5.72 12.88
CA GLN A 144 7.54 7.00 13.15
C GLN A 144 8.89 7.10 12.45
N GLU A 145 9.73 6.07 12.54
CA GLU A 145 11.04 6.02 11.88
C GLU A 145 10.92 6.17 10.36
N ILE A 146 10.03 5.41 9.73
CA ILE A 146 9.84 5.45 8.27
C ILE A 146 9.24 6.79 7.83
N VAL A 147 8.25 7.30 8.54
CA VAL A 147 7.65 8.60 8.22
C VAL A 147 8.66 9.72 8.36
N ASP A 148 9.47 9.71 9.42
CA ASP A 148 10.55 10.68 9.62
C ASP A 148 11.57 10.64 8.48
N GLU A 149 11.99 9.44 8.06
CA GLU A 149 12.87 9.24 6.92
C GLU A 149 12.25 9.83 5.63
N VAL A 150 11.00 9.52 5.34
CA VAL A 150 10.30 10.04 4.15
C VAL A 150 10.23 11.57 4.18
N LEU A 151 9.80 12.16 5.31
CA LEU A 151 9.66 13.63 5.45
C LEU A 151 10.98 14.37 5.24
N HIS A 152 12.11 13.78 5.65
CA HIS A 152 13.42 14.42 5.58
C HIS A 152 14.24 14.09 4.33
N THR A 153 13.92 13.00 3.64
CA THR A 153 14.75 12.55 2.50
C THR A 153 14.05 12.65 1.14
N LEU A 154 12.70 12.76 1.13
CA LEU A 154 11.93 12.75 -0.11
C LEU A 154 11.14 14.03 -0.35
N TYR A 155 11.26 15.04 0.54
CA TYR A 155 10.66 16.36 0.39
C TYR A 155 11.71 17.46 0.58
N PHE A 156 11.75 18.41 -0.33
CA PHE A 156 12.74 19.49 -0.33
C PHE A 156 12.09 20.86 -0.60
N ASN A 157 12.65 21.92 -0.01
CA ASN A 157 12.17 23.29 -0.23
C ASN A 157 12.75 23.87 -1.53
N ASN A 158 12.32 23.33 -2.66
CA ASN A 158 12.64 23.83 -4.01
C ASN A 158 11.51 23.44 -5.00
N PRO A 159 11.49 24.00 -6.22
CA PRO A 159 10.44 23.72 -7.20
C PRO A 159 10.27 22.24 -7.57
N ASP A 160 11.36 21.46 -7.55
CA ASP A 160 11.38 20.02 -7.83
C ASP A 160 11.47 19.20 -6.53
N GLY A 161 10.86 19.70 -5.46
CA GLY A 161 11.00 19.16 -4.11
C GLY A 161 10.15 17.94 -3.77
N LEU A 162 9.47 17.33 -4.75
CA LEU A 162 8.65 16.15 -4.59
C LEU A 162 9.24 14.96 -5.35
N SER A 163 8.97 13.76 -4.86
CA SER A 163 9.25 12.53 -5.59
C SER A 163 8.03 12.18 -6.46
N GLY A 164 8.19 12.21 -7.79
CA GLY A 164 7.08 11.95 -8.71
C GLY A 164 6.17 13.17 -8.91
N ASN A 165 4.90 12.89 -9.22
CA ASN A 165 3.89 13.92 -9.48
C ASN A 165 3.23 14.40 -8.19
N GLU A 166 2.64 15.61 -8.21
CA GLU A 166 1.87 16.16 -7.07
C GLU A 166 0.50 15.48 -6.90
N ASP A 167 -0.09 15.06 -8.02
CA ASP A 167 -1.37 14.37 -8.12
C ASP A 167 -2.52 15.05 -7.36
N CYS A 168 -2.85 16.24 -7.84
CA CYS A 168 -3.95 17.06 -7.33
C CYS A 168 -3.84 17.39 -5.82
N GLY A 169 -2.63 17.48 -5.30
CA GLY A 169 -2.37 17.84 -3.90
C GLY A 169 -2.20 16.64 -2.97
N GLN A 170 -2.19 15.41 -3.47
CA GLN A 170 -2.05 14.22 -2.64
C GLN A 170 -0.68 14.15 -1.95
N MET A 171 0.39 14.49 -2.66
CA MET A 171 1.75 14.47 -2.09
C MET A 171 1.92 15.52 -0.99
N SER A 172 1.45 16.74 -1.22
CA SER A 172 1.46 17.80 -0.21
C SER A 172 0.56 17.47 0.98
N ALA A 173 -0.62 16.89 0.74
CA ALA A 173 -1.53 16.46 1.80
C ALA A 173 -0.90 15.36 2.65
N TRP A 174 -0.20 14.41 2.03
CA TRP A 174 0.52 13.36 2.77
C TRP A 174 1.58 13.97 3.69
N TYR A 175 2.41 14.88 3.16
CA TYR A 175 3.42 15.58 3.95
C TYR A 175 2.82 16.30 5.14
N ILE A 176 1.79 17.14 4.91
CA ILE A 176 1.17 17.97 5.95
C ILE A 176 0.55 17.11 7.04
N LEU A 177 -0.24 16.09 6.67
CA LEU A 177 -0.91 15.22 7.64
C LEU A 177 0.11 14.46 8.51
N ASN A 178 1.17 13.95 7.90
CA ASN A 178 2.22 13.24 8.62
C ASN A 178 3.06 14.18 9.49
N ALA A 179 3.38 15.39 9.02
CA ALA A 179 4.04 16.41 9.83
C ALA A 179 3.18 16.88 11.02
N MET A 180 1.85 16.82 10.88
CA MET A 180 0.90 17.05 11.98
C MET A 180 0.75 15.86 12.93
N GLY A 181 1.34 14.70 12.59
CA GLY A 181 1.39 13.51 13.42
C GLY A 181 0.18 12.58 13.32
N PHE A 182 -0.55 12.59 12.22
CA PHE A 182 -1.64 11.63 11.99
C PHE A 182 -1.86 11.33 10.50
N TYR A 183 -2.42 10.16 10.20
CA TYR A 183 -2.78 9.76 8.84
C TYR A 183 -4.01 8.84 8.80
N GLN A 184 -4.78 8.91 7.71
CA GLN A 184 -5.95 8.06 7.47
C GLN A 184 -5.58 6.94 6.48
N VAL A 185 -5.41 5.73 6.97
CA VAL A 185 -5.06 4.56 6.14
C VAL A 185 -6.21 4.12 5.24
N CYS A 186 -7.43 4.11 5.77
CA CYS A 186 -8.60 3.68 5.01
C CYS A 186 -9.55 4.85 4.76
N PRO A 187 -9.58 5.41 3.55
CA PRO A 187 -10.60 6.40 3.18
C PRO A 187 -12.01 5.84 3.41
N GLY A 188 -12.85 6.60 4.08
CA GLY A 188 -14.22 6.19 4.39
C GLY A 188 -14.41 5.45 5.71
N LYS A 189 -13.34 5.14 6.45
CA LYS A 189 -13.41 4.86 7.89
C LYS A 189 -13.06 6.15 8.64
N PRO A 190 -13.86 6.63 9.61
CA PRO A 190 -13.59 7.86 10.36
C PRO A 190 -12.52 7.61 11.44
N VAL A 191 -11.37 7.09 11.04
CA VAL A 191 -10.26 6.71 11.92
C VAL A 191 -8.97 7.31 11.39
N TYR A 192 -8.28 8.05 12.23
CA TYR A 192 -6.92 8.50 12.00
C TYR A 192 -5.97 7.75 12.91
N LEU A 193 -4.86 7.29 12.36
CA LEU A 193 -3.76 6.73 13.13
C LEU A 193 -2.86 7.86 13.61
N SER A 194 -2.54 7.89 14.90
CA SER A 194 -1.59 8.84 15.47
C SER A 194 -0.16 8.35 15.25
N LEU A 195 0.71 9.27 14.87
CA LEU A 195 2.18 9.09 14.84
C LEU A 195 2.81 9.57 16.14
N ILE A 196 2.09 10.37 16.91
CA ILE A 196 2.55 10.89 18.19
C ILE A 196 2.17 9.86 19.24
N HIS A 197 3.18 9.32 19.90
CA HIS A 197 2.95 8.45 21.05
C HIS A 197 2.49 9.32 22.23
N ILE A 198 1.31 9.01 22.71
CA ILE A 198 0.76 9.59 23.94
C ILE A 198 0.97 8.60 25.07
#